data_e2ff51b1de29c5d5609185af54450fbd
#
_entry.id   e2ff51b1de29c5d5609185af54450fbd
#
_cell.length_a   1.000
_cell.length_b   1.000
_cell.length_c   1.000
_cell.angle_alpha   90.00
_cell.angle_beta   90.00
_cell.angle_gamma   90.00
#
_symmetry.space_group_name_H-M   'P 1'
#
loop_
_entity.id
_entity.type
_entity.pdbx_description
1 polymer ?
#
loop_
_entity_poly.entity_id
_entity_poly.type
_entity_poly.pdbx_seq_one_letter_code
_entity_poly.pdbx_strand_id
1 'polypeptide(L)'
;MISVEHYVVLSALLFTIGGIGFLVRRNVLSTLMSLEVMLNGVNLALVAFNRAQTQNHTGQIFAFFVIAAEAAEVAVGLAIVISLFRLKRTVRTDEADLLRN
;
A
#
# COMPACT_ATOMS: atom_id res chain seq x y z
N MET A 1 10.52 14.97 -24.29
CA MET A 1 9.66 15.18 -23.11
C MET A 1 8.83 13.94 -22.84
N ILE A 2 8.69 13.57 -21.59
CA ILE A 2 7.91 12.38 -21.22
C ILE A 2 6.42 12.67 -21.39
N SER A 3 5.72 11.84 -22.15
CA SER A 3 4.30 12.03 -22.41
C SER A 3 3.44 11.46 -21.27
N VAL A 4 2.18 11.86 -21.22
CA VAL A 4 1.20 11.33 -20.27
C VAL A 4 1.10 9.80 -20.40
N GLU A 5 1.20 9.29 -21.62
CA GLU A 5 1.12 7.85 -21.87
C GLU A 5 2.20 7.06 -21.14
N HIS A 6 3.41 7.60 -21.06
CA HIS A 6 4.50 6.96 -20.33
C HIS A 6 4.17 6.83 -18.85
N TYR A 7 3.58 7.85 -18.26
CA TYR A 7 3.19 7.81 -16.84
C TYR A 7 2.05 6.84 -16.61
N VAL A 8 1.10 6.75 -17.54
CA VAL A 8 0.00 5.80 -17.42
C VAL A 8 0.52 4.36 -17.50
N VAL A 9 1.47 4.10 -18.40
CA VAL A 9 2.10 2.77 -18.49
C VAL A 9 2.82 2.43 -17.19
N LEU A 10 3.58 3.37 -16.65
CA LEU A 10 4.28 3.15 -15.38
C LEU A 10 3.29 2.89 -14.23
N SER A 11 2.18 3.64 -14.20
CA SER A 11 1.16 3.43 -13.20
C SER A 11 0.52 2.04 -13.31
N ALA A 12 0.26 1.58 -14.53
CA ALA A 12 -0.27 0.24 -14.77
C ALA A 12 0.73 -0.84 -14.31
N LEU A 13 2.02 -0.63 -14.56
CA LEU A 13 3.06 -1.55 -14.09
C LEU A 13 3.11 -1.61 -12.57
N LEU A 14 3.07 -0.46 -11.90
CA LEU A 14 3.07 -0.42 -10.44
C LEU A 14 1.86 -1.14 -9.87
N PHE A 15 0.69 -0.88 -10.42
CA PHE A 15 -0.54 -1.52 -9.97
C PHE A 15 -0.46 -3.04 -10.16
N THR A 16 0.04 -3.48 -11.30
CA THR A 16 0.17 -4.90 -11.60
C THR A 16 1.18 -5.59 -10.66
N ILE A 17 2.33 -4.96 -10.44
CA ILE A 17 3.35 -5.48 -9.54
C ILE A 17 2.79 -5.60 -8.12
N GLY A 18 2.13 -4.55 -7.66
CA GLY A 18 1.48 -4.55 -6.35
C GLY A 18 0.40 -5.63 -6.25
N GLY A 19 -0.40 -5.77 -7.29
CA GLY A 19 -1.45 -6.79 -7.34
C GLY A 19 -0.91 -8.21 -7.27
N ILE A 20 0.17 -8.47 -8.01
CA ILE A 20 0.83 -9.77 -7.98
C ILE A 20 1.37 -10.03 -6.57
N GLY A 21 2.05 -9.06 -5.99
CA GLY A 21 2.57 -9.18 -4.64
C GLY A 21 1.47 -9.44 -3.61
N PHE A 22 0.33 -8.77 -3.77
CA PHE A 22 -0.82 -8.96 -2.90
C PHE A 22 -1.33 -10.41 -2.94
N LEU A 23 -1.42 -10.98 -4.14
CA LEU A 23 -1.98 -12.32 -4.34
C LEU A 23 -1.00 -13.42 -3.92
N VAL A 24 0.30 -13.19 -4.06
CA VAL A 24 1.32 -14.22 -3.85
C VAL A 24 1.78 -14.28 -2.40
N ARG A 25 1.86 -13.15 -1.72
CA ARG A 25 2.43 -13.07 -0.37
C ARG A 25 1.41 -13.45 0.71
N ARG A 26 1.88 -14.17 1.72
CA ARG A 26 1.08 -14.57 2.87
C ARG A 26 1.36 -13.74 4.12
N ASN A 27 2.49 -13.04 4.13
CA ASN A 27 2.89 -12.20 5.25
C ASN A 27 2.04 -10.92 5.25
N VAL A 28 1.48 -10.57 6.42
CA VAL A 28 0.63 -9.37 6.55
C VAL A 28 1.39 -8.11 6.17
N LEU A 29 2.65 -8.00 6.57
CA LEU A 29 3.47 -6.83 6.24
C LEU A 29 3.70 -6.72 4.74
N SER A 30 4.03 -7.83 4.08
CA SER A 30 4.20 -7.84 2.63
C SER A 30 2.93 -7.50 1.89
N THR A 31 1.78 -7.96 2.39
CA THR A 31 0.47 -7.63 1.84
C THR A 31 0.21 -6.12 1.95
N LEU A 32 0.51 -5.53 3.10
CA LEU A 32 0.36 -4.10 3.30
C LEU A 32 1.23 -3.31 2.33
N MET A 33 2.49 -3.71 2.18
CA MET A 33 3.41 -3.07 1.23
C MET A 33 2.91 -3.19 -0.21
N SER A 34 2.34 -4.33 -0.58
CA SER A 34 1.78 -4.54 -1.91
C SER A 34 0.62 -3.60 -2.19
N LEU A 35 -0.26 -3.41 -1.20
CA LEU A 35 -1.36 -2.44 -1.31
C LEU A 35 -0.83 -1.03 -1.50
N GLU A 36 0.23 -0.66 -0.79
CA GLU A 36 0.83 0.66 -0.93
C GLU A 36 1.38 0.88 -2.34
N VAL A 37 2.01 -0.13 -2.92
CA VAL A 37 2.50 -0.04 -4.30
C VAL A 37 1.33 0.14 -5.27
N MET A 38 0.23 -0.59 -5.06
CA MET A 38 -0.97 -0.44 -5.90
C MET A 38 -1.54 0.97 -5.80
N LEU A 39 -1.63 1.52 -4.59
CA LEU A 39 -2.17 2.86 -4.38
C LEU A 39 -1.25 3.93 -4.99
N ASN A 40 0.05 3.72 -4.93
CA ASN A 40 1.00 4.61 -5.62
C ASN A 40 0.77 4.60 -7.12
N GLY A 41 0.45 3.44 -7.69
CA GLY A 41 0.08 3.35 -9.11
C GLY A 41 -1.17 4.17 -9.42
N VAL A 42 -2.17 4.09 -8.56
CA VAL A 42 -3.40 4.89 -8.71
C VAL A 42 -3.09 6.38 -8.63
N ASN A 43 -2.26 6.79 -7.67
CA ASN A 43 -1.87 8.20 -7.53
C ASN A 43 -1.15 8.71 -8.77
N LEU A 44 -0.24 7.93 -9.29
CA LEU A 44 0.50 8.30 -10.49
C LEU A 44 -0.46 8.49 -11.67
N ALA A 45 -1.46 7.61 -11.79
CA ALA A 45 -2.47 7.72 -12.84
C ALA A 45 -3.29 9.00 -12.69
N LEU A 46 -3.71 9.33 -11.47
CA LEU A 46 -4.49 10.54 -11.22
C LEU A 46 -3.71 11.79 -11.62
N VAL A 47 -2.44 11.86 -11.25
CA VAL A 47 -1.59 13.01 -11.59
C VAL A 47 -1.33 13.04 -13.09
N ALA A 48 -1.10 11.89 -13.72
CA ALA A 48 -0.86 11.81 -15.15
C ALA A 48 -2.06 12.30 -15.95
N PHE A 49 -3.27 11.84 -15.58
CA PHE A 49 -4.49 12.28 -16.27
C PHE A 49 -4.76 13.76 -16.04
N ASN A 50 -4.45 14.25 -14.84
CA ASN A 50 -4.60 15.69 -14.57
C ASN A 50 -3.66 16.53 -15.40
N ARG A 51 -2.46 16.01 -15.69
CA ARG A 51 -1.49 16.73 -16.55
C ARG A 51 -2.04 16.92 -17.96
N ALA A 52 -2.88 16.01 -18.43
CA ALA A 52 -3.52 16.12 -19.74
C ALA A 52 -4.57 17.23 -19.76
N GLN A 53 -5.08 17.62 -18.60
CA GLN A 53 -6.09 18.68 -18.47
C GLN A 53 -5.43 19.90 -17.86
N THR A 54 -5.17 20.91 -18.68
CA THR A 54 -4.41 22.06 -18.25
C THR A 54 -5.22 23.11 -17.48
N GLN A 55 -6.54 22.96 -17.45
CA GLN A 55 -7.43 23.98 -16.91
C GLN A 55 -7.91 23.74 -15.48
N ASN A 56 -7.67 22.56 -14.91
CA ASN A 56 -8.08 22.28 -13.55
C ASN A 56 -7.07 21.35 -12.86
N HIS A 57 -7.19 21.25 -11.54
CA HIS A 57 -6.29 20.44 -10.73
C HIS A 57 -7.05 19.37 -9.95
N THR A 58 -8.21 18.97 -10.45
CA THR A 58 -9.07 17.98 -9.78
C THR A 58 -8.34 16.67 -9.52
N GLY A 59 -7.57 16.18 -10.52
CA GLY A 59 -6.80 14.95 -10.36
C GLY A 59 -5.75 15.06 -9.27
N GLN A 60 -5.10 16.22 -9.15
CA GLN A 60 -4.12 16.46 -8.09
C GLN A 60 -4.78 16.49 -6.72
N ILE A 61 -5.96 17.09 -6.60
CA ILE A 61 -6.72 17.11 -5.35
C ILE A 61 -7.08 15.69 -4.93
N PHE A 62 -7.57 14.87 -5.85
CA PHE A 62 -7.85 13.47 -5.56
C PHE A 62 -6.60 12.70 -5.16
N ALA A 63 -5.46 13.00 -5.80
CA ALA A 63 -4.19 12.39 -5.43
C ALA A 63 -3.81 12.71 -3.98
N PHE A 64 -4.01 13.93 -3.54
CA PHE A 64 -3.77 14.30 -2.14
C PHE A 64 -4.66 13.52 -1.19
N PHE A 65 -5.94 13.35 -1.51
CA PHE A 65 -6.84 12.53 -0.71
C PHE A 65 -6.40 11.08 -0.63
N VAL A 66 -5.92 10.52 -1.74
CA VAL A 66 -5.43 9.15 -1.75
C VAL A 66 -4.15 9.03 -0.91
N ILE A 67 -3.26 10.01 -0.97
CA ILE A 67 -2.06 10.03 -0.12
C ILE A 67 -2.45 10.05 1.35
N ALA A 68 -3.43 10.86 1.72
CA ALA A 68 -3.91 10.90 3.11
C ALA A 68 -4.51 9.56 3.52
N ALA A 69 -5.28 8.93 2.66
CA ALA A 69 -5.85 7.61 2.91
C ALA A 69 -4.76 6.56 3.06
N GLU A 70 -3.73 6.62 2.20
CA GLU A 70 -2.57 5.71 2.30
C GLU A 70 -1.86 5.86 3.64
N ALA A 71 -1.64 7.08 4.08
CA ALA A 71 -1.00 7.34 5.37
C ALA A 71 -1.81 6.74 6.51
N ALA A 72 -3.13 6.89 6.48
CA ALA A 72 -4.01 6.31 7.47
C ALA A 72 -3.97 4.78 7.43
N GLU A 73 -3.97 4.20 6.24
CA GLU A 73 -3.88 2.74 6.08
C GLU A 73 -2.58 2.19 6.62
N VAL A 74 -1.46 2.86 6.36
CA VAL A 74 -0.16 2.44 6.87
C VAL A 74 -0.16 2.48 8.40
N ALA A 75 -0.68 3.55 8.98
CA ALA A 75 -0.73 3.69 10.44
C ALA A 75 -1.56 2.58 11.07
N VAL A 76 -2.76 2.34 10.56
CA VAL A 76 -3.66 1.29 11.06
C VAL A 76 -3.06 -0.08 10.81
N GLY A 77 -2.53 -0.30 9.61
CA GLY A 77 -1.92 -1.58 9.24
C GLY A 77 -0.73 -1.94 10.11
N LEU A 78 0.14 -0.97 10.36
CA LEU A 78 1.29 -1.19 11.25
C LEU A 78 0.84 -1.46 12.68
N ALA A 79 -0.20 -0.77 13.15
CA ALA A 79 -0.76 -1.02 14.47
C ALA A 79 -1.28 -2.46 14.58
N ILE A 80 -1.96 -2.94 13.55
CA ILE A 80 -2.45 -4.32 13.50
C ILE A 80 -1.30 -5.31 13.50
N VAL A 81 -0.28 -5.07 12.68
CA VAL A 81 0.88 -5.96 12.58
C VAL A 81 1.60 -6.03 13.94
N ILE A 82 1.81 -4.89 14.58
CA ILE A 82 2.47 -4.84 15.89
C ILE A 82 1.64 -5.59 16.94
N SER A 83 0.33 -5.39 16.94
CA SER A 83 -0.57 -6.06 17.87
C SER A 83 -0.56 -7.58 17.70
N LEU A 84 -0.59 -8.05 16.45
CA LEU A 84 -0.52 -9.47 16.15
C LEU A 84 0.82 -10.05 16.57
N PHE A 85 1.91 -9.32 16.33
CA PHE A 85 3.24 -9.78 16.70
C PHE A 85 3.36 -9.93 18.22
N ARG A 86 2.85 -8.95 18.98
CA ARG A 86 2.88 -9.02 20.45
C ARG A 86 2.06 -10.18 20.98
N LEU A 87 0.89 -10.37 20.41
CA LEU A 87 0.00 -11.49 20.80
C LEU A 87 0.67 -12.83 20.55
N LYS A 88 1.31 -12.99 19.41
CA LYS A 88 2.01 -14.21 19.04
C LYS A 88 3.16 -14.51 20.00
N ARG A 89 3.91 -13.46 20.38
CA ARG A 89 5.02 -13.63 21.35
C ARG A 89 4.49 -14.09 22.69
N THR A 90 3.40 -13.51 23.15
CA THR A 90 2.77 -13.88 24.42
C THR A 90 2.34 -15.35 24.42
N VAL A 91 1.72 -15.79 23.34
CA VAL A 91 1.28 -17.20 23.18
C VAL A 91 2.49 -18.14 23.22
N ARG A 92 3.56 -17.79 22.52
CA ARG A 92 4.79 -18.60 22.51
C ARG A 92 5.42 -18.71 23.89
N THR A 93 5.40 -17.64 24.65
CA THR A 93 5.92 -17.63 26.01
C THR A 93 5.10 -18.56 26.89
N ASP A 94 3.78 -18.50 26.79
CA ASP A 94 2.88 -19.38 27.54
C ASP A 94 3.12 -20.85 27.20
N GLU A 95 3.29 -21.15 25.91
CA GLU A 95 3.61 -22.51 25.47
C GLU A 95 4.93 -23.01 26.06
N ALA A 96 5.94 -22.13 26.07
CA ALA A 96 7.25 -22.50 26.63
C ALA A 96 7.15 -22.80 28.12
N ASP A 97 6.38 -22.02 28.86
CA ASP A 97 6.18 -22.26 30.30
C ASP A 97 5.48 -23.58 30.56
N LEU A 98 4.49 -23.92 29.78
CA LEU A 98 3.78 -25.19 29.89
C LEU A 98 4.71 -26.37 29.62
N LEU A 99 5.60 -26.24 28.67
CA LEU A 99 6.55 -27.30 28.31
C LEU A 99 7.67 -27.47 29.36
N ARG A 100 7.95 -26.46 30.13
CA ARG A 100 8.98 -26.51 31.17
C ARG A 100 8.59 -27.38 32.34
N ASN A 101 7.31 -27.44 32.65
CA ASN A 101 6.80 -28.21 33.75
C ASN A 101 6.37 -29.61 33.30
#